data_041690cef811e590fb0b638ff16b4877
#
_entry.id   041690cef811e590fb0b638ff16b4877
#
_cell.length_a   1.000
_cell.length_b   1.000
_cell.length_c   1.000
_cell.angle_alpha   90.00
_cell.angle_beta   90.00
_cell.angle_gamma   90.00
#
_symmetry.space_group_name_H-M   'P 1'
#
loop_
_entity.id
_entity.type
_entity.pdbx_description
1 polymer ?
#
loop_
_entity_poly.entity_id
_entity_poly.type
_entity_poly.pdbx_seq_one_letter_code
_entity_poly.pdbx_strand_id
1 'polypeptide(L)'
;ASAENIDVKSFRYVGPYQVHQPYLVDSVDVNSKSFAMKNLLDTPLALEQLGQGTSFQGETLPNVNEGYALHLLGFTLQSSAYTEAELKIEGVTNYQLFVNGKKQSAGKLTLEPATHEVVIKYLSEAGKSDALKVSVKTEKDGIVTLREDGKRNYTLSDVLHGTHFSGVSLSPNGKYLMTSYRTTQVGGRSSGYTTIKELASGKVLAQRTEYLQWMPKSNLYYYIRTGVAGRQLVVVDPLNGQETVWADNLPEGYFQVAPTEDWLLYSLTQEGPKERKEIYEVIEPDDRQPGW
;
A
#
# COMPACT_ATOMS: atom_id res chain seq x y z
N ALA A 1 4.83 22.86 -35.89
CA ALA A 1 4.67 22.70 -34.46
C ALA A 1 5.99 22.17 -33.91
N SER A 2 6.60 22.88 -32.99
CA SER A 2 7.85 22.50 -32.36
C SER A 2 7.57 21.51 -31.20
N ALA A 3 8.51 20.60 -30.95
CA ALA A 3 8.45 19.74 -29.77
C ALA A 3 8.62 20.61 -28.52
N GLU A 4 7.84 20.32 -27.49
CA GLU A 4 7.90 20.99 -26.19
C GLU A 4 8.53 20.07 -25.14
N ASN A 5 9.34 20.64 -24.26
CA ASN A 5 9.87 19.95 -23.09
C ASN A 5 9.34 20.64 -21.83
N ILE A 6 8.59 19.92 -21.04
CA ILE A 6 7.97 20.41 -19.81
C ILE A 6 8.76 19.86 -18.62
N ASP A 7 9.42 20.74 -17.87
CA ASP A 7 10.12 20.35 -16.64
C ASP A 7 9.14 20.35 -15.46
N VAL A 8 9.07 19.21 -14.78
CA VAL A 8 8.23 19.05 -13.57
C VAL A 8 9.04 19.48 -12.36
N LYS A 9 8.69 20.65 -11.81
CA LYS A 9 9.40 21.25 -10.64
C LYS A 9 8.62 21.18 -9.35
N SER A 10 7.34 20.90 -9.41
CA SER A 10 6.46 20.81 -8.24
C SER A 10 5.75 19.46 -8.21
N PHE A 11 5.78 18.84 -7.04
CA PHE A 11 5.16 17.54 -6.78
C PHE A 11 4.28 17.60 -5.54
N ARG A 12 3.25 16.75 -5.50
CA ARG A 12 2.70 16.31 -4.22
C ARG A 12 3.65 15.26 -3.66
N TYR A 13 3.90 15.35 -2.39
CA TYR A 13 4.89 14.50 -1.72
C TYR A 13 4.34 13.90 -0.44
N VAL A 14 4.59 12.63 -0.27
CA VAL A 14 4.33 11.88 0.95
C VAL A 14 5.58 11.06 1.28
N GLY A 15 6.01 11.13 2.50
CA GLY A 15 7.20 10.43 3.01
C GLY A 15 8.05 11.32 3.92
N PRO A 16 9.27 10.88 4.29
CA PRO A 16 9.80 9.55 4.07
C PRO A 16 9.13 8.49 4.95
N TYR A 17 8.85 7.32 4.38
CA TYR A 17 8.42 6.15 5.15
C TYR A 17 9.62 5.25 5.37
N GLN A 18 10.07 5.15 6.59
CA GLN A 18 11.20 4.27 6.89
C GLN A 18 10.83 2.81 6.64
N VAL A 19 11.66 2.11 5.89
CA VAL A 19 11.49 0.70 5.58
C VAL A 19 12.50 -0.08 6.39
N HIS A 20 12.00 -0.97 7.24
CA HIS A 20 12.86 -1.83 8.03
C HIS A 20 13.24 -3.06 7.22
N GLN A 21 14.54 -3.33 7.12
CA GLN A 21 14.99 -4.63 6.63
C GLN A 21 14.51 -5.72 7.58
N PRO A 22 14.03 -6.86 7.07
CA PRO A 22 13.84 -8.03 7.91
C PRO A 22 15.17 -8.32 8.63
N TYR A 23 15.10 -8.58 9.92
CA TYR A 23 16.27 -8.77 10.81
C TYR A 23 17.16 -9.98 10.46
N LEU A 24 16.92 -10.66 9.37
CA LEU A 24 17.72 -11.78 8.89
C LEU A 24 18.80 -11.27 7.91
N VAL A 25 19.78 -10.56 8.46
CA VAL A 25 20.91 -10.00 7.70
C VAL A 25 21.76 -11.09 7.02
N ASP A 26 21.68 -12.33 7.48
CA ASP A 26 22.33 -13.50 6.88
C ASP A 26 21.34 -14.43 6.17
N SER A 27 20.10 -14.01 5.97
CA SER A 27 19.13 -14.84 5.29
C SER A 27 19.34 -14.80 3.78
N VAL A 28 20.00 -15.78 3.29
CA VAL A 28 19.71 -16.33 1.98
C VAL A 28 18.25 -16.79 2.01
N ASP A 29 17.44 -16.35 1.06
CA ASP A 29 16.15 -16.93 0.75
C ASP A 29 16.29 -18.46 0.67
N VAL A 30 15.19 -19.19 0.80
CA VAL A 30 15.11 -20.66 0.72
C VAL A 30 15.79 -21.22 -0.55
N ASN A 31 16.03 -20.37 -1.54
CA ASN A 31 16.74 -20.66 -2.79
C ASN A 31 18.17 -20.10 -2.83
N SER A 32 18.79 -19.78 -1.70
CA SER A 32 20.16 -19.23 -1.61
C SER A 32 20.34 -17.89 -2.34
N LYS A 33 19.29 -17.12 -2.56
CA LYS A 33 19.37 -15.79 -3.16
C LYS A 33 19.55 -14.74 -2.07
N SER A 34 20.59 -13.91 -2.20
CA SER A 34 20.77 -12.74 -1.35
C SER A 34 19.58 -11.80 -1.46
N PHE A 35 19.16 -11.23 -0.32
CA PHE A 35 18.11 -10.21 -0.30
C PHE A 35 18.54 -9.03 -1.17
N ALA A 36 17.81 -8.77 -2.23
CA ALA A 36 18.07 -7.63 -3.08
C ALA A 36 17.34 -6.40 -2.51
N MET A 37 18.06 -5.29 -2.30
CA MET A 37 17.48 -3.99 -1.91
C MET A 37 16.28 -3.57 -2.77
N LYS A 38 16.29 -4.00 -4.03
CA LYS A 38 15.19 -3.81 -4.97
C LYS A 38 13.84 -4.32 -4.46
N ASN A 39 13.85 -5.32 -3.57
CA ASN A 39 12.62 -5.89 -2.99
C ASN A 39 11.97 -4.93 -1.98
N LEU A 40 12.72 -4.01 -1.39
CA LEU A 40 12.16 -2.97 -0.50
C LEU A 40 11.26 -2.01 -1.26
N LEU A 41 11.54 -1.79 -2.54
CA LEU A 41 10.71 -0.96 -3.40
C LEU A 41 9.32 -1.58 -3.65
N ASP A 42 9.20 -2.90 -3.55
CA ASP A 42 7.93 -3.61 -3.68
C ASP A 42 7.08 -3.60 -2.39
N THR A 43 7.59 -3.00 -1.30
CA THR A 43 6.81 -2.78 -0.08
C THR A 43 5.52 -2.03 -0.43
N PRO A 44 4.34 -2.56 -0.08
CA PRO A 44 3.08 -1.93 -0.43
C PRO A 44 2.97 -0.51 0.14
N LEU A 45 2.61 0.43 -0.70
CA LEU A 45 2.36 1.81 -0.32
C LEU A 45 1.18 2.32 -1.15
N ALA A 46 0.13 2.81 -0.49
CA ALA A 46 -1.05 3.28 -1.20
C ALA A 46 -0.79 4.61 -1.90
N LEU A 47 -0.99 4.63 -3.20
CA LEU A 47 -0.80 5.82 -4.03
C LEU A 47 -1.79 6.94 -3.66
N GLU A 48 -2.95 6.56 -3.12
CA GLU A 48 -4.02 7.48 -2.68
C GLU A 48 -3.58 8.38 -1.52
N GLN A 49 -2.55 8.01 -0.79
CA GLN A 49 -1.98 8.87 0.27
C GLN A 49 -1.48 10.20 -0.27
N LEU A 50 -1.13 10.29 -1.55
CA LEU A 50 -0.77 11.55 -2.19
C LEU A 50 -1.87 12.61 -2.11
N GLY A 51 -3.14 12.21 -1.99
CA GLY A 51 -4.26 13.12 -1.76
C GLY A 51 -4.11 13.98 -0.51
N GLN A 52 -3.40 13.49 0.50
CA GLN A 52 -3.08 14.17 1.76
C GLN A 52 -1.64 14.69 1.81
N GLY A 53 -0.90 14.57 0.72
CA GLY A 53 0.49 14.98 0.62
C GLY A 53 0.68 16.49 0.70
N THR A 54 1.91 16.88 0.98
CA THR A 54 2.35 18.28 0.95
C THR A 54 2.92 18.64 -0.42
N SER A 55 3.01 19.93 -0.72
CA SER A 55 3.71 20.40 -1.89
C SER A 55 5.21 20.28 -1.68
N PHE A 56 5.90 19.69 -2.63
CA PHE A 56 7.35 19.57 -2.66
C PHE A 56 7.89 20.27 -3.92
N GLN A 57 8.84 21.17 -3.70
CA GLN A 57 9.54 21.86 -4.78
C GLN A 57 11.05 21.67 -4.59
N GLY A 58 11.74 21.36 -5.66
CA GLY A 58 13.18 21.16 -5.63
C GLY A 58 13.60 19.80 -6.20
N GLU A 59 14.91 19.58 -6.21
CA GLU A 59 15.52 18.38 -6.78
C GLU A 59 15.97 17.39 -5.68
N THR A 60 16.29 17.88 -4.48
CA THR A 60 16.78 17.05 -3.38
C THR A 60 15.64 16.59 -2.50
N LEU A 61 15.41 15.28 -2.45
CA LEU A 61 14.38 14.66 -1.66
C LEU A 61 14.78 14.62 -0.17
N PRO A 62 13.78 14.82 0.75
CA PRO A 62 14.00 14.53 2.16
C PRO A 62 14.50 13.10 2.35
N ASN A 63 15.37 12.86 3.31
CA ASN A 63 15.91 11.53 3.58
C ASN A 63 15.81 11.19 5.06
N VAL A 64 16.05 9.92 5.38
CA VAL A 64 16.13 9.39 6.73
C VAL A 64 17.56 9.38 7.22
N ASN A 65 17.76 9.33 8.54
CA ASN A 65 19.10 9.35 9.15
C ASN A 65 19.79 7.99 9.07
N GLU A 66 19.01 6.89 8.97
CA GLU A 66 19.52 5.53 8.88
C GLU A 66 18.61 4.65 8.05
N GLY A 67 19.15 3.61 7.45
CA GLY A 67 18.43 2.61 6.67
C GLY A 67 17.88 3.13 5.34
N TYR A 68 16.67 2.72 5.02
CA TYR A 68 16.00 3.01 3.76
C TYR A 68 14.64 3.66 4.00
N ALA A 69 14.20 4.48 3.05
CA ALA A 69 12.87 5.07 3.08
C ALA A 69 12.20 5.04 1.72
N LEU A 70 10.88 4.90 1.74
CA LEU A 70 10.03 5.05 0.58
C LEU A 70 9.40 6.44 0.56
N HIS A 71 9.29 6.98 -0.64
CA HIS A 71 8.68 8.26 -0.92
C HIS A 71 7.67 8.11 -2.05
N LEU A 72 6.59 8.88 -2.00
CA LEU A 72 5.68 9.08 -3.12
C LEU A 72 5.76 10.52 -3.61
N LEU A 73 5.93 10.67 -4.91
CA LEU A 73 5.86 11.95 -5.59
C LEU A 73 4.82 11.84 -6.69
N GLY A 74 3.92 12.79 -6.75
CA GLY A 74 2.86 12.80 -7.73
C GLY A 74 2.73 14.14 -8.44
N PHE A 75 2.38 14.09 -9.70
CA PHE A 75 1.99 15.25 -10.49
C PHE A 75 0.91 14.87 -11.49
N THR A 76 0.23 15.86 -12.03
CA THR A 76 -0.89 15.65 -12.93
C THR A 76 -0.62 16.30 -14.27
N LEU A 77 -0.78 15.52 -15.32
CA LEU A 77 -0.75 15.98 -16.70
C LEU A 77 -2.18 16.12 -17.22
N GLN A 78 -2.45 17.18 -17.95
CA GLN A 78 -3.69 17.35 -18.71
C GLN A 78 -3.37 17.37 -20.20
N SER A 79 -3.99 16.47 -20.94
CA SER A 79 -3.89 16.45 -22.40
C SER A 79 -5.20 16.92 -23.03
N SER A 80 -5.11 17.80 -24.00
CA SER A 80 -6.27 18.29 -24.76
C SER A 80 -6.59 17.42 -25.98
N ALA A 81 -5.69 16.54 -26.39
CA ALA A 81 -5.85 15.65 -27.53
C ALA A 81 -5.10 14.34 -27.32
N TYR A 82 -5.39 13.34 -28.14
CA TYR A 82 -4.54 12.15 -28.21
C TYR A 82 -3.13 12.53 -28.63
N THR A 83 -2.15 12.16 -27.82
CA THR A 83 -0.75 12.42 -28.10
C THR A 83 0.15 11.38 -27.48
N GLU A 84 1.32 11.20 -28.08
CA GLU A 84 2.43 10.49 -27.44
C GLU A 84 3.31 11.53 -26.74
N ALA A 85 3.76 11.17 -25.54
CA ALA A 85 4.72 11.94 -24.77
C ALA A 85 5.86 11.02 -24.32
N GLU A 86 7.02 11.59 -24.05
CA GLU A 86 8.15 10.87 -23.48
C GLU A 86 8.40 11.38 -22.06
N LEU A 87 8.22 10.51 -21.08
CA LEU A 87 8.51 10.80 -19.67
C LEU A 87 9.94 10.37 -19.35
N LYS A 88 10.75 11.31 -18.90
CA LYS A 88 12.12 11.10 -18.49
C LYS A 88 12.28 11.35 -17.00
N ILE A 89 12.87 10.36 -16.30
CA ILE A 89 13.18 10.41 -14.87
C ILE A 89 14.67 10.19 -14.73
N GLU A 90 15.37 11.19 -14.21
CA GLU A 90 16.82 11.21 -14.06
C GLU A 90 17.22 11.47 -12.62
N GLY A 91 18.46 11.10 -12.29
CA GLY A 91 19.06 11.31 -10.97
C GLY A 91 18.71 10.29 -9.91
N VAL A 92 17.80 9.35 -10.21
CA VAL A 92 17.38 8.26 -9.32
C VAL A 92 17.32 6.95 -10.09
N THR A 93 17.69 5.85 -9.44
CA THR A 93 17.72 4.51 -10.06
C THR A 93 16.71 3.55 -9.45
N ASN A 94 16.37 3.73 -8.16
CA ASN A 94 15.48 2.85 -7.41
C ASN A 94 14.09 3.46 -7.31
N TYR A 95 13.32 3.36 -8.39
CA TYR A 95 11.95 3.87 -8.43
C TYR A 95 11.00 2.95 -9.19
N GLN A 96 9.72 3.10 -8.93
CA GLN A 96 8.62 2.54 -9.70
C GLN A 96 7.73 3.70 -10.18
N LEU A 97 7.25 3.58 -11.40
CA LEU A 97 6.37 4.55 -12.02
C LEU A 97 4.95 3.99 -12.14
N PHE A 98 3.97 4.80 -11.78
CA PHE A 98 2.55 4.50 -11.95
C PHE A 98 1.89 5.63 -12.74
N VAL A 99 1.16 5.28 -13.76
CA VAL A 99 0.34 6.21 -14.54
C VAL A 99 -1.11 5.76 -14.47
N ASN A 100 -1.98 6.63 -13.95
CA ASN A 100 -3.36 6.31 -13.65
C ASN A 100 -3.52 5.03 -12.81
N GLY A 101 -2.63 4.86 -11.82
CA GLY A 101 -2.60 3.71 -10.90
C GLY A 101 -2.01 2.43 -11.47
N LYS A 102 -1.57 2.40 -12.72
CA LYS A 102 -0.95 1.24 -13.36
C LYS A 102 0.56 1.39 -13.41
N LYS A 103 1.27 0.36 -12.93
CA LYS A 103 2.74 0.30 -12.98
C LYS A 103 3.21 0.18 -14.42
N GLN A 104 4.17 1.02 -14.81
CA GLN A 104 4.82 0.97 -16.11
C GLN A 104 6.27 1.44 -16.05
N SER A 105 7.01 1.27 -17.14
CA SER A 105 8.36 1.82 -17.29
C SER A 105 8.30 3.30 -17.70
N ALA A 106 9.33 4.08 -17.33
CA ALA A 106 9.53 5.40 -17.89
C ALA A 106 9.82 5.31 -19.40
N GLY A 107 9.50 6.38 -20.13
CA GLY A 107 9.63 6.46 -21.56
C GLY A 107 8.33 6.88 -22.22
N LYS A 108 7.88 6.15 -23.22
CA LYS A 108 6.68 6.51 -23.98
C LYS A 108 5.40 6.41 -23.16
N LEU A 109 4.63 7.48 -23.16
CA LEU A 109 3.27 7.58 -22.63
C LEU A 109 2.30 7.85 -23.75
N THR A 110 1.20 7.12 -23.81
CA THR A 110 0.06 7.45 -24.64
C THR A 110 -0.95 8.19 -23.80
N LEU A 111 -1.21 9.45 -24.12
CA LEU A 111 -2.11 10.32 -23.40
C LEU A 111 -3.40 10.53 -24.19
N GLU A 112 -4.51 10.14 -23.61
CA GLU A 112 -5.84 10.46 -24.10
C GLU A 112 -6.21 11.90 -23.72
N PRO A 113 -7.20 12.53 -24.37
CA PRO A 113 -7.70 13.84 -23.98
C PRO A 113 -8.39 13.77 -22.62
N ALA A 114 -7.60 13.84 -21.57
CA ALA A 114 -8.02 13.69 -20.18
C ALA A 114 -6.92 14.17 -19.23
N THR A 115 -7.23 14.09 -17.95
CA THR A 115 -6.26 14.29 -16.85
C THR A 115 -5.60 12.96 -16.51
N HIS A 116 -4.27 12.96 -16.42
CA HIS A 116 -3.46 11.78 -16.13
C HIS A 116 -2.67 12.01 -14.85
N GLU A 117 -2.79 11.06 -13.92
CA GLU A 117 -2.05 11.07 -12.67
C GLU A 117 -0.76 10.26 -12.81
N VAL A 118 0.37 10.89 -12.54
CA VAL A 118 1.70 10.28 -12.59
C VAL A 118 2.24 10.21 -11.17
N VAL A 119 2.62 9.02 -10.72
CA VAL A 119 3.17 8.77 -9.39
C VAL A 119 4.49 8.06 -9.50
N ILE A 120 5.50 8.62 -8.84
CA ILE A 120 6.83 8.04 -8.70
C ILE A 120 6.96 7.56 -7.26
N LYS A 121 7.16 6.26 -7.09
CA LYS A 121 7.51 5.64 -5.83
C LYS A 121 9.01 5.42 -5.81
N TYR A 122 9.70 6.07 -4.89
CA TYR A 122 11.15 6.12 -4.85
C TYR A 122 11.68 5.54 -3.54
N LEU A 123 12.78 4.77 -3.63
CA LEU A 123 13.51 4.24 -2.49
C LEU A 123 14.80 5.04 -2.30
N SER A 124 14.95 5.69 -1.15
CA SER A 124 16.18 6.37 -0.74
C SER A 124 16.97 5.55 0.27
N GLU A 125 18.28 5.78 0.32
CA GLU A 125 19.20 5.22 1.31
C GLU A 125 19.79 6.34 2.15
N ALA A 126 19.83 6.17 3.46
CA ALA A 126 20.44 7.15 4.37
C ALA A 126 21.87 7.47 3.99
N GLY A 127 22.25 8.74 4.08
CA GLY A 127 23.58 9.22 3.72
C GLY A 127 23.84 9.37 2.22
N LYS A 128 22.88 8.98 1.37
CA LYS A 128 22.94 9.25 -0.08
C LYS A 128 22.01 10.40 -0.42
N SER A 129 22.53 11.34 -1.21
CA SER A 129 21.73 12.46 -1.75
C SER A 129 21.45 12.18 -3.22
N ASP A 130 20.17 12.04 -3.55
CA ASP A 130 19.70 11.85 -4.92
C ASP A 130 19.02 13.13 -5.41
N ALA A 131 19.34 13.54 -6.63
CA ALA A 131 18.74 14.69 -7.29
C ALA A 131 17.76 14.20 -8.36
N LEU A 132 16.45 14.33 -8.08
CA LEU A 132 15.38 13.93 -8.98
C LEU A 132 15.13 15.01 -10.03
N LYS A 133 15.18 14.63 -11.31
CA LYS A 133 14.73 15.46 -12.44
C LYS A 133 13.70 14.70 -13.23
N VAL A 134 12.56 15.35 -13.45
CA VAL A 134 11.45 14.79 -14.23
C VAL A 134 11.10 15.75 -15.34
N SER A 135 11.01 15.24 -16.56
CA SER A 135 10.57 16.01 -17.72
C SER A 135 9.62 15.21 -18.61
N VAL A 136 8.73 15.93 -19.27
CA VAL A 136 7.79 15.36 -20.24
C VAL A 136 8.00 16.08 -21.57
N LYS A 137 8.38 15.31 -22.57
CA LYS A 137 8.57 15.82 -23.94
C LYS A 137 7.38 15.43 -24.79
N THR A 138 6.82 16.40 -25.51
CA THR A 138 5.71 16.20 -26.42
C THR A 138 6.10 16.58 -27.84
N GLU A 139 5.50 15.96 -28.85
CA GLU A 139 5.76 16.29 -30.27
C GLU A 139 5.16 17.63 -30.70
N LYS A 140 4.13 18.06 -29.96
CA LYS A 140 3.39 19.29 -30.28
C LYS A 140 3.27 20.15 -29.02
N ASP A 141 3.58 21.41 -29.18
CA ASP A 141 3.44 22.43 -28.15
C ASP A 141 1.98 22.68 -27.74
N GLY A 142 1.76 22.88 -26.45
CA GLY A 142 0.48 23.28 -25.87
C GLY A 142 -0.59 22.18 -25.76
N ILE A 143 -0.32 20.94 -26.18
CA ILE A 143 -1.28 19.84 -26.07
C ILE A 143 -1.30 19.27 -24.65
N VAL A 144 -0.14 19.19 -24.01
CA VAL A 144 0.02 18.68 -22.66
C VAL A 144 0.43 19.80 -21.72
N THR A 145 -0.24 19.92 -20.61
CA THR A 145 0.06 20.91 -19.57
C THR A 145 0.17 20.24 -18.20
N LEU A 146 0.98 20.84 -17.33
CA LEU A 146 0.99 20.47 -15.91
C LEU A 146 -0.19 21.13 -15.21
N ARG A 147 -0.88 20.37 -14.39
CA ARG A 147 -1.94 20.88 -13.54
C ARG A 147 -1.37 21.23 -12.17
N GLU A 148 -1.39 22.51 -11.82
CA GLU A 148 -0.77 23.03 -10.59
C GLU A 148 -1.63 22.83 -9.33
N ASP A 149 -2.95 22.70 -9.47
CA ASP A 149 -3.89 22.64 -8.34
C ASP A 149 -3.84 21.33 -7.54
N GLY A 150 -3.15 20.32 -8.05
CA GLY A 150 -3.00 19.01 -7.41
C GLY A 150 -4.31 18.31 -7.08
N LYS A 151 -5.45 18.85 -7.53
CA LYS A 151 -6.77 18.26 -7.31
C LYS A 151 -7.05 17.24 -8.39
N ARG A 152 -7.39 16.04 -7.97
CA ARG A 152 -7.83 14.97 -8.85
C ARG A 152 -9.32 15.15 -9.15
N ASN A 153 -9.69 15.14 -10.42
CA ASN A 153 -11.09 14.96 -10.80
C ASN A 153 -11.43 13.47 -10.69
N TYR A 154 -12.41 13.15 -9.86
CA TYR A 154 -12.94 11.79 -9.78
C TYR A 154 -13.71 11.47 -11.06
N THR A 155 -13.35 10.37 -11.69
CA THR A 155 -14.13 9.77 -12.79
C THR A 155 -15.18 8.84 -12.23
N LEU A 156 -16.18 8.48 -13.05
CA LEU A 156 -17.16 7.45 -12.66
C LEU A 156 -16.47 6.12 -12.32
N SER A 157 -15.39 5.79 -13.02
CA SER A 157 -14.57 4.63 -12.73
C SER A 157 -13.90 4.71 -11.35
N ASP A 158 -13.45 5.88 -10.92
CA ASP A 158 -12.89 6.09 -9.58
C ASP A 158 -13.95 5.90 -8.49
N VAL A 159 -15.18 6.33 -8.76
CA VAL A 159 -16.30 6.15 -7.83
C VAL A 159 -16.68 4.67 -7.71
N LEU A 160 -16.68 3.94 -8.82
CA LEU A 160 -17.08 2.52 -8.85
C LEU A 160 -15.96 1.56 -8.43
N HIS A 161 -14.69 1.91 -8.68
CA HIS A 161 -13.52 1.05 -8.47
C HIS A 161 -12.47 1.70 -7.56
N GLY A 162 -12.82 2.77 -6.87
CA GLY A 162 -11.91 3.51 -6.01
C GLY A 162 -11.65 2.82 -4.67
N THR A 163 -10.79 3.45 -3.89
CA THR A 163 -10.47 3.02 -2.53
C THR A 163 -11.54 3.51 -1.56
N HIS A 164 -12.13 2.59 -0.83
CA HIS A 164 -13.16 2.85 0.17
C HIS A 164 -12.62 2.63 1.58
N PHE A 165 -13.01 3.51 2.46
CA PHE A 165 -12.84 3.32 3.89
C PHE A 165 -13.62 2.08 4.35
N SER A 166 -12.97 1.17 5.09
CA SER A 166 -13.60 -0.07 5.55
C SER A 166 -13.67 -0.19 7.07
N GLY A 167 -12.87 0.56 7.81
CA GLY A 167 -12.93 0.53 9.26
C GLY A 167 -11.87 1.40 9.93
N VAL A 168 -12.10 1.68 11.21
CA VAL A 168 -11.20 2.44 12.05
C VAL A 168 -11.20 1.91 13.47
N SER A 169 -10.05 1.91 14.13
CA SER A 169 -9.91 1.59 15.54
C SER A 169 -8.79 2.38 16.19
N LEU A 170 -8.96 2.69 17.47
CA LEU A 170 -7.95 3.38 18.27
C LEU A 170 -7.11 2.36 19.06
N SER A 171 -5.84 2.71 19.26
CA SER A 171 -5.01 2.00 20.24
C SER A 171 -5.60 2.16 21.65
N PRO A 172 -5.28 1.26 22.61
CA PRO A 172 -5.81 1.32 23.97
C PRO A 172 -5.64 2.66 24.68
N ASN A 173 -4.52 3.37 24.42
CA ASN A 173 -4.27 4.71 25.00
C ASN A 173 -4.83 5.88 24.16
N GLY A 174 -5.45 5.59 23.00
CA GLY A 174 -5.99 6.60 22.11
C GLY A 174 -4.97 7.45 21.34
N LYS A 175 -3.68 7.10 21.36
CA LYS A 175 -2.62 7.87 20.67
C LYS A 175 -2.48 7.53 19.19
N TYR A 176 -2.84 6.32 18.81
CA TYR A 176 -2.70 5.82 17.45
C TYR A 176 -4.06 5.44 16.86
N LEU A 177 -4.21 5.73 15.59
CA LEU A 177 -5.38 5.40 14.80
C LEU A 177 -5.01 4.36 13.74
N MET A 178 -5.70 3.24 13.75
CA MET A 178 -5.64 2.23 12.70
C MET A 178 -6.80 2.45 11.74
N THR A 179 -6.50 2.66 10.47
CA THR A 179 -7.52 2.89 9.43
C THR A 179 -7.35 1.86 8.33
N SER A 180 -8.41 1.13 8.04
CA SER A 180 -8.43 0.11 6.99
C SER A 180 -9.16 0.61 5.76
N TYR A 181 -8.60 0.30 4.61
CA TYR A 181 -9.12 0.66 3.29
C TYR A 181 -9.25 -0.58 2.42
N ARG A 182 -10.21 -0.55 1.53
CA ARG A 182 -10.41 -1.58 0.51
C ARG A 182 -10.48 -0.91 -0.85
N THR A 183 -9.70 -1.42 -1.79
CA THR A 183 -9.71 -0.99 -3.19
C THR A 183 -10.34 -2.08 -4.03
N THR A 184 -11.36 -1.74 -4.81
CA THR A 184 -11.96 -2.64 -5.78
C THR A 184 -11.39 -2.29 -7.16
N GLN A 185 -10.80 -3.28 -7.82
CA GLN A 185 -10.22 -3.13 -9.16
C GLN A 185 -11.23 -3.52 -10.24
N VAL A 186 -11.00 -3.05 -11.45
CA VAL A 186 -11.71 -3.52 -12.64
C VAL A 186 -11.53 -5.04 -12.77
N GLY A 187 -12.65 -5.78 -12.87
CA GLY A 187 -12.62 -7.24 -12.85
C GLY A 187 -12.97 -7.88 -11.51
N GLY A 188 -13.41 -7.06 -10.52
CA GLY A 188 -13.96 -7.53 -9.25
C GLY A 188 -12.93 -8.00 -8.22
N ARG A 189 -11.64 -7.89 -8.50
CA ARG A 189 -10.60 -8.16 -7.50
C ARG A 189 -10.56 -7.02 -6.49
N SER A 190 -10.56 -7.35 -5.21
CA SER A 190 -10.35 -6.37 -4.16
C SER A 190 -9.04 -6.63 -3.43
N SER A 191 -8.34 -5.56 -3.11
CA SER A 191 -7.18 -5.55 -2.22
C SER A 191 -7.47 -4.62 -1.06
N GLY A 192 -6.80 -4.86 0.07
CA GLY A 192 -6.93 -3.99 1.24
C GLY A 192 -5.58 -3.60 1.78
N TYR A 193 -5.56 -2.50 2.48
CA TYR A 193 -4.41 -2.08 3.27
C TYR A 193 -4.87 -1.36 4.53
N THR A 194 -3.99 -1.30 5.51
CA THR A 194 -4.25 -0.65 6.80
C THR A 194 -3.12 0.32 7.10
N THR A 195 -3.47 1.53 7.54
CA THR A 195 -2.51 2.53 7.99
C THR A 195 -2.56 2.69 9.50
N ILE A 196 -1.40 2.95 10.10
CA ILE A 196 -1.27 3.36 11.50
C ILE A 196 -0.83 4.82 11.51
N LYS A 197 -1.62 5.69 12.13
CA LYS A 197 -1.36 7.12 12.24
C LYS A 197 -1.19 7.52 13.71
N GLU A 198 -0.19 8.31 13.99
CA GLU A 198 -0.09 9.01 15.28
C GLU A 198 -1.01 10.24 15.27
N LEU A 199 -1.93 10.31 16.22
CA LEU A 199 -2.94 11.37 16.23
C LEU A 199 -2.36 12.76 16.58
N ALA A 200 -1.37 12.81 17.45
CA ALA A 200 -0.77 14.09 17.88
C ALA A 200 -0.06 14.82 16.73
N SER A 201 0.67 14.09 15.88
CA SER A 201 1.42 14.67 14.75
C SER A 201 0.67 14.57 13.42
N GLY A 202 -0.36 13.71 13.35
CA GLY A 202 -1.01 13.34 12.08
C GLY A 202 -0.15 12.49 11.15
N LYS A 203 1.02 12.05 11.62
CA LYS A 203 1.98 11.29 10.82
C LYS A 203 1.52 9.83 10.65
N VAL A 204 1.57 9.33 9.43
CA VAL A 204 1.40 7.89 9.14
C VAL A 204 2.69 7.18 9.47
N LEU A 205 2.65 6.27 10.44
CA LEU A 205 3.81 5.54 10.93
C LEU A 205 4.03 4.22 10.19
N ALA A 206 2.94 3.59 9.74
CA ALA A 206 3.01 2.33 9.01
C ALA A 206 1.85 2.20 8.03
N GLN A 207 2.09 1.43 6.97
CA GLN A 207 1.07 0.95 6.04
C GLN A 207 1.34 -0.51 5.72
N ARG A 208 0.32 -1.35 5.86
CA ARG A 208 0.45 -2.79 5.71
C ARG A 208 -0.74 -3.38 4.97
N THR A 209 -0.51 -4.49 4.29
CA THR A 209 -1.55 -5.25 3.58
C THR A 209 -2.09 -6.42 4.40
N GLU A 210 -1.40 -6.79 5.48
CA GLU A 210 -1.85 -7.82 6.40
C GLU A 210 -3.05 -7.33 7.21
N TYR A 211 -3.83 -8.25 7.73
CA TYR A 211 -4.89 -7.95 8.67
C TYR A 211 -4.29 -7.60 10.03
N LEU A 212 -4.44 -6.35 10.45
CA LEU A 212 -3.88 -5.83 11.69
C LEU A 212 -4.93 -5.76 12.78
N GLN A 213 -4.49 -6.00 14.02
CA GLN A 213 -5.29 -5.81 15.23
C GLN A 213 -4.46 -5.14 16.32
N TRP A 214 -5.10 -4.34 17.16
CA TRP A 214 -4.46 -3.83 18.36
C TRP A 214 -4.30 -4.91 19.42
N MET A 215 -3.17 -4.89 20.13
CA MET A 215 -3.07 -5.59 21.40
C MET A 215 -4.10 -5.03 22.37
N PRO A 216 -4.70 -5.85 23.25
CA PRO A 216 -5.81 -5.41 24.10
C PRO A 216 -5.44 -4.34 25.13
N LYS A 217 -4.20 -4.31 25.57
CA LYS A 217 -3.72 -3.49 26.70
C LYS A 217 -2.57 -2.56 26.32
N SER A 218 -1.56 -3.09 25.65
CA SER A 218 -0.41 -2.34 25.15
C SER A 218 -0.79 -1.58 23.87
N ASN A 219 -0.01 -0.55 23.52
CA ASN A 219 -0.23 0.23 22.30
C ASN A 219 0.55 -0.35 21.12
N LEU A 220 0.64 -1.65 21.07
CA LEU A 220 1.25 -2.43 20.00
C LEU A 220 0.15 -2.99 19.11
N TYR A 221 0.47 -3.28 17.86
CA TYR A 221 -0.43 -4.01 16.99
C TYR A 221 0.18 -5.34 16.58
N TYR A 222 -0.63 -6.26 16.12
CA TYR A 222 -0.17 -7.56 15.70
C TYR A 222 -0.82 -8.02 14.40
N TYR A 223 -0.17 -8.94 13.75
CA TYR A 223 -0.65 -9.64 12.56
C TYR A 223 -0.11 -11.07 12.53
N ILE A 224 -0.72 -11.90 11.70
CA ILE A 224 -0.28 -13.28 11.46
C ILE A 224 0.47 -13.32 10.13
N ARG A 225 1.65 -13.90 10.12
CA ARG A 225 2.40 -14.19 8.89
C ARG A 225 2.68 -15.67 8.79
N THR A 226 2.82 -16.18 7.57
CA THR A 226 3.29 -17.53 7.28
C THR A 226 4.79 -17.46 7.02
N GLY A 227 5.58 -18.04 7.90
CA GLY A 227 7.04 -18.16 7.79
C GLY A 227 7.46 -19.57 7.42
N VAL A 228 8.78 -19.81 7.35
CA VAL A 228 9.38 -21.11 7.08
C VAL A 228 9.01 -22.13 8.18
N ALA A 229 8.89 -21.69 9.41
CA ALA A 229 8.52 -22.49 10.57
C ALA A 229 7.01 -22.54 10.86
N GLY A 230 6.15 -22.21 9.88
CA GLY A 230 4.70 -22.16 10.05
C GLY A 230 4.16 -20.75 10.26
N ARG A 231 2.93 -20.67 10.81
CA ARG A 231 2.27 -19.41 11.09
C ARG A 231 2.80 -18.80 12.37
N GLN A 232 3.08 -17.50 12.32
CA GLN A 232 3.61 -16.73 13.44
C GLN A 232 2.71 -15.55 13.78
N LEU A 233 2.52 -15.27 15.06
CA LEU A 233 1.97 -14.01 15.52
C LEU A 233 3.12 -13.04 15.76
N VAL A 234 3.09 -11.92 15.03
CA VAL A 234 4.10 -10.88 15.10
C VAL A 234 3.50 -9.63 15.72
N VAL A 235 4.13 -9.14 16.78
CA VAL A 235 3.74 -7.91 17.47
C VAL A 235 4.68 -6.79 17.03
N VAL A 236 4.11 -5.62 16.73
CA VAL A 236 4.85 -4.47 16.21
C VAL A 236 4.63 -3.25 17.09
N ASP A 237 5.72 -2.58 17.41
CA ASP A 237 5.68 -1.26 18.05
C ASP A 237 5.45 -0.20 16.96
N PRO A 238 4.33 0.54 16.97
CA PRO A 238 4.06 1.55 15.95
C PRO A 238 5.05 2.71 15.99
N LEU A 239 5.70 2.95 17.12
CA LEU A 239 6.62 4.09 17.27
C LEU A 239 7.91 3.91 16.48
N ASN A 240 8.47 2.71 16.48
CA ASN A 240 9.76 2.41 15.84
C ASN A 240 9.70 1.30 14.78
N GLY A 241 8.52 0.67 14.59
CA GLY A 241 8.33 -0.43 13.64
C GLY A 241 9.01 -1.74 14.04
N GLN A 242 9.49 -1.87 15.29
CA GLN A 242 10.15 -3.07 15.75
C GLN A 242 9.16 -4.24 15.81
N GLU A 243 9.52 -5.33 15.17
CA GLU A 243 8.75 -6.58 15.14
C GLU A 243 9.30 -7.58 16.15
N THR A 244 8.41 -8.24 16.87
CA THR A 244 8.73 -9.33 17.78
C THR A 244 7.82 -10.52 17.48
N VAL A 245 8.40 -11.70 17.26
CA VAL A 245 7.62 -12.93 17.15
C VAL A 245 7.14 -13.31 18.54
N TRP A 246 5.84 -13.23 18.76
CA TRP A 246 5.21 -13.48 20.04
C TRP A 246 4.79 -14.94 20.20
N ALA A 247 4.40 -15.59 19.10
CA ALA A 247 4.07 -17.01 19.06
C ALA A 247 4.42 -17.62 17.71
N ASP A 248 4.87 -18.86 17.74
CA ASP A 248 5.31 -19.68 16.62
C ASP A 248 4.38 -20.88 16.40
N ASN A 249 4.48 -21.50 15.24
CA ASN A 249 3.79 -22.75 14.90
C ASN A 249 2.29 -22.72 15.20
N LEU A 250 1.64 -21.61 14.94
CA LEU A 250 0.22 -21.45 15.17
C LEU A 250 -0.58 -22.37 14.24
N PRO A 251 -1.58 -23.10 14.74
CA PRO A 251 -2.46 -23.92 13.93
C PRO A 251 -3.30 -23.05 12.98
N GLU A 252 -3.94 -23.67 12.00
CA GLU A 252 -4.96 -23.03 11.18
C GLU A 252 -6.14 -22.60 12.06
N GLY A 253 -6.67 -21.41 11.84
CA GLY A 253 -7.83 -20.92 12.57
C GLY A 253 -7.79 -19.42 12.86
N TYR A 254 -8.77 -18.98 13.61
CA TYR A 254 -8.91 -17.60 14.07
C TYR A 254 -8.29 -17.45 15.47
N PHE A 255 -7.52 -16.40 15.66
CA PHE A 255 -6.82 -16.12 16.92
C PHE A 255 -7.27 -14.81 17.53
N GLN A 256 -7.30 -14.78 18.84
CA GLN A 256 -7.52 -13.59 19.63
C GLN A 256 -6.54 -13.56 20.80
N VAL A 257 -5.87 -12.43 20.98
CA VAL A 257 -5.00 -12.21 22.15
C VAL A 257 -5.89 -11.96 23.37
N ALA A 258 -5.57 -12.65 24.48
CA ALA A 258 -6.29 -12.46 25.72
C ALA A 258 -6.13 -11.02 26.26
N PRO A 259 -7.12 -10.48 26.98
CA PRO A 259 -7.05 -9.14 27.55
C PRO A 259 -5.83 -8.88 28.43
N THR A 260 -5.28 -9.92 29.04
CA THR A 260 -4.07 -9.88 29.88
C THR A 260 -2.78 -9.93 29.07
N GLU A 261 -2.85 -10.20 27.76
CA GLU A 261 -1.70 -10.29 26.83
C GLU A 261 -0.68 -11.39 27.16
N ASP A 262 -1.07 -12.41 27.89
CA ASP A 262 -0.21 -13.51 28.31
C ASP A 262 -0.56 -14.85 27.65
N TRP A 263 -1.68 -14.94 26.92
CA TRP A 263 -2.11 -16.13 26.21
C TRP A 263 -2.98 -15.81 24.98
N LEU A 264 -3.11 -16.81 24.10
CA LEU A 264 -3.93 -16.75 22.89
C LEU A 264 -5.15 -17.65 23.03
N LEU A 265 -6.30 -17.11 22.63
CA LEU A 265 -7.50 -17.89 22.31
C LEU A 265 -7.47 -18.22 20.83
N TYR A 266 -7.79 -19.47 20.49
CA TYR A 266 -8.02 -19.87 19.11
C TYR A 266 -9.24 -20.75 18.99
N SER A 267 -9.96 -20.61 17.89
CA SER A 267 -11.09 -21.47 17.56
C SER A 267 -10.65 -22.51 16.54
N LEU A 268 -10.85 -23.77 16.87
CA LEU A 268 -10.74 -24.86 15.92
C LEU A 268 -12.11 -25.09 15.28
N THR A 269 -12.15 -25.07 13.96
CA THR A 269 -13.33 -25.54 13.24
C THR A 269 -13.30 -27.07 13.27
N GLN A 270 -14.09 -27.68 14.13
CA GLN A 270 -14.29 -29.12 14.08
C GLN A 270 -15.20 -29.40 12.88
N GLU A 271 -14.72 -30.17 11.90
CA GLU A 271 -15.61 -30.75 10.91
C GLU A 271 -16.63 -31.61 11.65
N GLY A 272 -17.90 -31.26 11.54
CA GLY A 272 -18.97 -32.06 12.11
C GLY A 272 -18.96 -33.47 11.48
N PRO A 273 -19.43 -34.50 12.20
CA PRO A 273 -19.45 -35.85 11.69
C PRO A 273 -20.21 -35.90 10.35
N LYS A 274 -19.66 -36.63 9.40
CA LYS A 274 -20.22 -36.76 8.03
C LYS A 274 -21.72 -37.19 8.00
N GLU A 275 -22.17 -37.84 9.05
CA GLU A 275 -23.56 -38.25 9.24
C GLU A 275 -24.60 -37.10 9.28
N ARG A 276 -24.15 -35.87 9.62
CA ARG A 276 -25.08 -34.72 9.58
C ARG A 276 -25.45 -34.26 8.18
N LYS A 277 -24.64 -34.57 7.18
CA LYS A 277 -24.95 -34.27 5.78
C LYS A 277 -26.10 -35.16 5.25
N GLU A 278 -26.09 -36.41 5.64
CA GLU A 278 -27.11 -37.38 5.23
C GLU A 278 -28.49 -37.09 5.88
N ILE A 279 -28.47 -36.60 7.12
CA ILE A 279 -29.70 -36.21 7.83
C ILE A 279 -30.38 -34.99 7.19
N TYR A 280 -29.60 -34.05 6.66
CA TYR A 280 -30.13 -32.88 5.95
C TYR A 280 -30.64 -33.21 4.55
N GLU A 281 -30.07 -34.17 3.85
CA GLU A 281 -30.53 -34.66 2.55
C GLU A 281 -31.84 -35.51 2.68
N VAL A 282 -32.03 -36.16 3.83
CA VAL A 282 -33.23 -36.98 4.11
C VAL A 282 -34.40 -36.12 4.62
N ILE A 283 -34.13 -34.90 5.13
CA ILE A 283 -35.14 -33.98 5.66
C ILE A 283 -35.52 -32.90 4.63
N GLU A 284 -34.99 -32.93 3.43
CA GLU A 284 -35.63 -32.16 2.37
C GLU A 284 -37.01 -32.74 2.13
N PRO A 285 -38.09 -32.12 2.63
CA PRO A 285 -39.42 -32.59 2.30
C PRO A 285 -39.58 -32.42 0.80
N ASP A 286 -39.91 -33.44 0.14
CA ASP A 286 -40.46 -33.38 -1.21
C ASP A 286 -41.84 -32.74 -1.12
N ASP A 287 -41.86 -31.50 -0.67
CA ASP A 287 -43.02 -30.68 -0.49
C ASP A 287 -43.36 -29.90 -1.69
N ARG A 288 -43.43 -30.57 -2.73
CA ARG A 288 -44.40 -30.13 -3.70
C ARG A 288 -45.77 -30.67 -3.31
N GLN A 289 -46.27 -30.14 -2.21
CA GLN A 289 -47.69 -30.16 -1.99
C GLN A 289 -48.34 -29.41 -3.14
N PRO A 290 -49.22 -30.03 -3.90
CA PRO A 290 -49.97 -29.34 -4.92
C PRO A 290 -50.86 -28.32 -4.24
N GLY A 291 -50.74 -27.11 -4.70
CA GLY A 291 -51.40 -25.89 -4.31
C GLY A 291 -52.66 -25.96 -3.46
N TRP A 292 -52.59 -25.06 -2.56
CA TRP A 292 -53.79 -24.39 -2.07
C TRP A 292 -53.93 -23.05 -2.76
#